data_ec8ec2db4ef0f59c7da7f53ca9ccbbe9
#
_entry.id   ec8ec2db4ef0f59c7da7f53ca9ccbbe9
#
_cell.length_a   1.000
_cell.length_b   1.000
_cell.length_c   1.000
_cell.angle_alpha   90.00
_cell.angle_beta   90.00
_cell.angle_gamma   90.00
#
_symmetry.space_group_name_H-M   'P 1'
#
loop_
_entity.id
_entity.type
_entity.pdbx_description
1 polymer ?
#
loop_
_entity_poly.entity_id
_entity_poly.type
_entity_poly.pdbx_seq_one_letter_code
_entity_poly.pdbx_strand_id
1 'polypeptide(L)'
;VRSSGYGERLKEITAVLHKHAITRGVSPEKLRMILEDLGPTYIKLGQIMSLRSDILPKRYCDELMKLCSDVAPMPFDQVVDVIQDAFGCTWQEEFQSIEEKPLGSASIAQVHRAVLKSGEQVVIKVQRKGIYRTMDRDIGLMHTVRRIYPPVSIKEMVDLALVLDELWKVPQEEMNFLTVAANLEAFHRKQRDVDLVKSTTF
;
A
#
# COMPACT_ATOMS: atom_id res chain seq x y z
N VAL A 1 -10.28 12.36 20.42
CA VAL A 1 -9.64 12.84 19.16
C VAL A 1 -9.83 11.85 17.99
N ARG A 2 -10.40 10.62 18.21
CA ARG A 2 -10.59 9.60 17.14
C ARG A 2 -11.83 9.76 16.25
N SER A 3 -12.82 10.61 16.62
CA SER A 3 -14.12 10.61 15.93
C SER A 3 -14.24 11.52 14.70
N SER A 4 -13.46 12.61 14.60
CA SER A 4 -13.59 13.61 13.53
C SER A 4 -13.19 13.04 12.14
N GLY A 5 -12.09 12.33 12.05
CA GLY A 5 -11.62 11.82 10.76
C GLY A 5 -12.40 10.61 10.18
N TYR A 6 -13.07 9.84 11.04
CA TYR A 6 -13.89 8.70 10.60
C TYR A 6 -15.17 9.14 9.88
N GLY A 7 -15.85 10.17 10.40
CA GLY A 7 -17.08 10.69 9.79
C GLY A 7 -16.86 11.33 8.42
N GLU A 8 -15.77 12.08 8.27
CA GLU A 8 -15.40 12.68 6.98
C GLU A 8 -15.04 11.61 5.96
N ARG A 9 -14.21 10.65 6.34
CA ARG A 9 -13.80 9.56 5.45
C ARG A 9 -14.96 8.65 5.06
N LEU A 10 -15.88 8.40 5.97
CA LEU A 10 -17.12 7.65 5.65
C LEU A 10 -17.98 8.40 4.61
N LYS A 11 -18.08 9.73 4.72
CA LYS A 11 -18.77 10.57 3.71
C LYS A 11 -18.09 10.47 2.35
N GLU A 12 -16.76 10.55 2.29
CA GLU A 12 -15.99 10.39 1.06
C GLU A 12 -16.24 9.02 0.40
N ILE A 13 -16.14 7.94 1.18
CA ILE A 13 -16.41 6.58 0.70
C ILE A 13 -17.83 6.50 0.16
N THR A 14 -18.81 6.98 0.92
CA THR A 14 -20.22 6.96 0.52
C THR A 14 -20.45 7.78 -0.76
N ALA A 15 -19.81 8.93 -0.89
CA ALA A 15 -19.92 9.78 -2.08
C ALA A 15 -19.34 9.08 -3.32
N VAL A 16 -18.20 8.39 -3.19
CA VAL A 16 -17.59 7.63 -4.29
C VAL A 16 -18.50 6.46 -4.69
N LEU A 17 -19.02 5.70 -3.74
CA LEU A 17 -19.95 4.59 -4.00
C LEU A 17 -21.23 5.08 -4.69
N HIS A 18 -21.74 6.22 -4.30
CA HIS A 18 -22.92 6.85 -4.92
C HIS A 18 -22.61 7.34 -6.34
N LYS A 19 -21.46 8.03 -6.53
CA LYS A 19 -20.97 8.48 -7.85
C LYS A 19 -20.95 7.34 -8.86
N HIS A 20 -20.52 6.17 -8.44
CA HIS A 20 -20.43 4.97 -9.28
C HIS A 20 -21.71 4.13 -9.30
N ALA A 21 -22.82 4.59 -8.71
CA ALA A 21 -24.10 3.91 -8.69
C ALA A 21 -23.99 2.40 -8.35
N ILE A 22 -23.35 2.09 -7.21
CA ILE A 22 -23.00 0.72 -6.81
C ILE A 22 -24.23 -0.20 -6.73
N THR A 23 -25.40 0.36 -6.43
CA THR A 23 -26.68 -0.38 -6.35
C THR A 23 -27.14 -0.98 -7.68
N ARG A 24 -26.60 -0.48 -8.80
CA ARG A 24 -26.90 -1.00 -10.16
C ARG A 24 -25.95 -2.10 -10.61
N GLY A 25 -25.18 -2.67 -9.68
CA GLY A 25 -24.15 -3.67 -9.95
C GLY A 25 -22.77 -3.06 -10.20
N VAL A 26 -21.75 -3.88 -10.04
CA VAL A 26 -20.34 -3.49 -10.15
C VAL A 26 -19.69 -4.31 -11.27
N SER A 27 -19.41 -3.66 -12.41
CA SER A 27 -18.58 -4.27 -13.45
C SER A 27 -17.09 -4.25 -13.05
N PRO A 28 -16.23 -5.04 -13.71
CA PRO A 28 -14.77 -4.99 -13.47
C PRO A 28 -14.19 -3.57 -13.55
N GLU A 29 -14.52 -2.83 -14.60
CA GLU A 29 -14.04 -1.47 -14.82
C GLU A 29 -14.54 -0.51 -13.75
N LYS A 30 -15.81 -0.66 -13.35
CA LYS A 30 -16.40 0.15 -12.29
C LYS A 30 -15.72 -0.13 -10.95
N LEU A 31 -15.37 -1.40 -10.65
CA LEU A 31 -14.64 -1.74 -9.44
C LEU A 31 -13.28 -1.05 -9.43
N ARG A 32 -12.52 -1.12 -10.52
CA ARG A 32 -11.23 -0.44 -10.64
C ARG A 32 -11.35 1.07 -10.39
N MET A 33 -12.30 1.73 -11.06
CA MET A 33 -12.53 3.17 -10.90
C MET A 33 -12.93 3.57 -9.47
N ILE A 34 -13.70 2.75 -8.79
CA ILE A 34 -14.04 2.96 -7.37
C ILE A 34 -12.77 2.91 -6.51
N LEU A 35 -11.92 1.91 -6.72
CA LEU A 35 -10.68 1.75 -5.94
C LEU A 35 -9.70 2.90 -6.21
N GLU A 36 -9.61 3.38 -7.46
CA GLU A 36 -8.80 4.55 -7.83
C GLU A 36 -9.32 5.82 -7.12
N ASP A 37 -10.61 6.08 -7.17
CA ASP A 37 -11.23 7.25 -6.52
C ASP A 37 -11.11 7.20 -4.99
N LEU A 38 -11.13 6.02 -4.39
CA LEU A 38 -10.97 5.83 -2.95
C LEU A 38 -9.51 6.00 -2.47
N GLY A 39 -8.55 5.87 -3.38
CA GLY A 39 -7.15 6.22 -3.15
C GLY A 39 -6.24 5.06 -2.69
N PRO A 40 -5.05 5.38 -2.16
CA PRO A 40 -3.92 4.45 -2.05
C PRO A 40 -4.21 3.14 -1.31
N THR A 41 -4.97 3.17 -0.22
CA THR A 41 -5.37 1.96 0.53
C THR A 41 -6.13 0.99 -0.37
N TYR A 42 -7.10 1.50 -1.09
CA TYR A 42 -7.98 0.70 -1.94
C TYR A 42 -7.29 0.25 -3.23
N ILE A 43 -6.41 1.08 -3.79
CA ILE A 43 -5.54 0.70 -4.91
C ILE A 43 -4.68 -0.49 -4.50
N LYS A 44 -4.04 -0.43 -3.33
CA LYS A 44 -3.20 -1.54 -2.83
C LYS A 44 -4.01 -2.81 -2.62
N LEU A 45 -5.19 -2.71 -2.02
CA LEU A 45 -6.10 -3.85 -1.87
C LEU A 45 -6.50 -4.44 -3.23
N GLY A 46 -6.85 -3.59 -4.20
CA GLY A 46 -7.19 -4.03 -5.55
C GLY A 46 -6.04 -4.75 -6.25
N GLN A 47 -4.80 -4.29 -6.08
CA GLN A 47 -3.61 -4.95 -6.60
C GLN A 47 -3.42 -6.36 -6.01
N ILE A 48 -3.63 -6.52 -4.70
CA ILE A 48 -3.58 -7.83 -4.04
C ILE A 48 -4.70 -8.72 -4.57
N MET A 49 -5.92 -8.19 -4.68
CA MET A 49 -7.08 -8.91 -5.22
C MET A 49 -6.90 -9.35 -6.67
N SER A 50 -6.13 -8.61 -7.47
CA SER A 50 -5.85 -8.97 -8.87
C SER A 50 -5.11 -10.31 -9.00
N LEU A 51 -4.40 -10.73 -7.97
CA LEU A 51 -3.65 -11.99 -7.92
C LEU A 51 -4.48 -13.16 -7.34
N ARG A 52 -5.71 -12.89 -6.91
CA ARG A 52 -6.57 -13.84 -6.18
C ARG A 52 -7.74 -14.32 -7.05
N SER A 53 -7.41 -15.08 -8.10
CA SER A 53 -8.42 -15.73 -8.96
C SER A 53 -9.24 -16.84 -8.27
N ASP A 54 -8.82 -17.25 -7.07
CA ASP A 54 -9.56 -18.12 -6.16
C ASP A 54 -10.73 -17.40 -5.45
N ILE A 55 -10.67 -16.06 -5.38
CA ILE A 55 -11.67 -15.22 -4.70
C ILE A 55 -12.52 -14.44 -5.71
N LEU A 56 -11.90 -13.95 -6.78
CA LEU A 56 -12.53 -13.11 -7.79
C LEU A 56 -12.55 -13.78 -9.16
N PRO A 57 -13.64 -13.63 -9.92
CA PRO A 57 -13.67 -14.07 -11.31
C PRO A 57 -12.51 -13.43 -12.11
N LYS A 58 -11.90 -14.22 -13.00
CA LYS A 58 -10.72 -13.79 -13.78
C LYS A 58 -10.86 -12.42 -14.45
N ARG A 59 -12.03 -12.09 -14.99
CA ARG A 59 -12.32 -10.79 -15.62
C ARG A 59 -12.11 -9.59 -14.67
N TYR A 60 -12.38 -9.76 -13.36
CA TYR A 60 -12.11 -8.74 -12.35
C TYR A 60 -10.62 -8.67 -12.05
N CYS A 61 -9.95 -9.81 -11.90
CA CYS A 61 -8.50 -9.85 -11.70
C CYS A 61 -7.76 -9.15 -12.84
N ASP A 62 -8.10 -9.46 -14.11
CA ASP A 62 -7.49 -8.86 -15.30
C ASP A 62 -7.68 -7.33 -15.34
N GLU A 63 -8.83 -6.83 -14.89
CA GLU A 63 -9.07 -5.38 -14.83
C GLU A 63 -8.33 -4.72 -13.67
N LEU A 64 -8.29 -5.36 -12.50
CA LEU A 64 -7.57 -4.85 -11.33
C LEU A 64 -6.05 -4.85 -11.53
N MET A 65 -5.49 -5.69 -12.39
CA MET A 65 -4.07 -5.61 -12.77
C MET A 65 -3.70 -4.28 -13.45
N LYS A 66 -4.67 -3.53 -13.97
CA LYS A 66 -4.46 -2.20 -14.55
C LYS A 66 -4.32 -1.10 -13.49
N LEU A 67 -4.58 -1.39 -12.21
CA LEU A 67 -4.38 -0.44 -11.11
C LEU A 67 -2.92 -0.02 -11.05
N CYS A 68 -2.67 1.22 -11.39
CA CYS A 68 -1.33 1.79 -11.44
C CYS A 68 -0.79 2.04 -10.04
N SER A 69 0.45 1.61 -9.80
CA SER A 69 1.18 1.94 -8.58
C SER A 69 1.88 3.30 -8.66
N ASP A 70 1.83 3.93 -9.83
CA ASP A 70 2.54 5.18 -10.10
C ASP A 70 1.79 6.34 -9.43
N VAL A 71 2.21 6.65 -8.22
CA VAL A 71 1.67 7.76 -7.42
C VAL A 71 2.67 8.90 -7.44
N ALA A 72 2.17 10.13 -7.57
CA ALA A 72 3.02 11.33 -7.52
C ALA A 72 3.97 11.26 -6.30
N PRO A 73 5.26 11.55 -6.49
CA PRO A 73 6.21 11.54 -5.40
C PRO A 73 5.79 12.46 -4.25
N MET A 74 6.12 12.08 -3.02
CA MET A 74 6.07 13.02 -1.89
C MET A 74 7.10 14.13 -2.14
N PRO A 75 6.80 15.37 -1.75
CA PRO A 75 7.79 16.44 -1.67
C PRO A 75 9.00 16.01 -0.81
N PHE A 76 10.19 16.45 -1.18
CA PHE A 76 11.42 16.00 -0.53
C PHE A 76 11.52 16.40 0.94
N ASP A 77 10.94 17.55 1.32
CA ASP A 77 10.80 17.97 2.73
C ASP A 77 10.05 16.94 3.58
N GLN A 78 8.98 16.35 3.05
CA GLN A 78 8.27 15.28 3.74
C GLN A 78 9.09 13.98 3.84
N VAL A 79 9.91 13.69 2.84
CA VAL A 79 10.86 12.56 2.90
C VAL A 79 11.86 12.76 4.03
N VAL A 80 12.42 13.97 4.12
CA VAL A 80 13.35 14.36 5.19
C VAL A 80 12.68 14.23 6.56
N ASP A 81 11.46 14.75 6.73
CA ASP A 81 10.70 14.61 7.96
C ASP A 81 10.59 13.15 8.42
N VAL A 82 10.19 12.25 7.49
CA VAL A 82 10.01 10.82 7.81
C VAL A 82 11.35 10.18 8.22
N ILE A 83 12.45 10.51 7.55
CA ILE A 83 13.78 10.01 7.87
C ILE A 83 14.19 10.49 9.27
N GLN A 84 14.04 11.77 9.55
CA GLN A 84 14.42 12.36 10.84
C GLN A 84 13.55 11.82 11.99
N ASP A 85 12.24 11.63 11.75
CA ASP A 85 11.35 10.99 12.72
C ASP A 85 11.77 9.54 13.02
N ALA A 86 12.26 8.81 12.02
CA ALA A 86 12.68 7.41 12.18
C ALA A 86 14.03 7.26 12.90
N PHE A 87 15.00 8.12 12.59
CA PHE A 87 16.35 8.06 13.19
C PHE A 87 16.46 8.85 14.50
N GLY A 88 15.55 9.81 14.74
CA GLY A 88 15.59 10.69 15.92
C GLY A 88 16.72 11.74 15.87
N CYS A 89 17.32 11.93 14.71
CA CYS A 89 18.40 12.90 14.46
C CYS A 89 18.22 13.55 13.09
N THR A 90 19.09 14.50 12.73
CA THR A 90 19.07 15.07 11.39
C THR A 90 19.59 14.05 10.38
N TRP A 91 18.99 14.03 9.17
CA TRP A 91 19.39 13.06 8.15
C TRP A 91 20.89 13.18 7.79
N GLN A 92 21.47 14.38 7.92
CA GLN A 92 22.88 14.64 7.68
C GLN A 92 23.83 13.94 8.67
N GLU A 93 23.33 13.43 9.78
CA GLU A 93 24.13 12.65 10.73
C GLU A 93 24.39 11.23 10.22
N GLU A 94 23.42 10.66 9.48
CA GLU A 94 23.49 9.30 8.94
C GLU A 94 23.96 9.25 7.47
N PHE A 95 23.60 10.25 6.67
CA PHE A 95 23.86 10.26 5.24
C PHE A 95 24.79 11.43 4.84
N GLN A 96 25.66 11.19 3.85
CA GLN A 96 26.39 12.24 3.16
C GLN A 96 25.48 12.99 2.18
N SER A 97 24.63 12.23 1.47
CA SER A 97 23.67 12.79 0.51
C SER A 97 22.48 11.87 0.34
N ILE A 98 21.33 12.47 -0.02
CA ILE A 98 20.12 11.79 -0.46
C ILE A 98 19.68 12.46 -1.75
N GLU A 99 19.44 11.69 -2.83
CA GLU A 99 18.92 12.24 -4.08
C GLU A 99 17.45 12.68 -3.88
N GLU A 100 17.13 13.93 -4.22
CA GLU A 100 15.76 14.46 -4.09
C GLU A 100 14.77 13.74 -5.01
N LYS A 101 15.23 13.43 -6.24
CA LYS A 101 14.41 12.70 -7.20
C LYS A 101 14.34 11.23 -6.83
N PRO A 102 13.14 10.67 -6.56
CA PRO A 102 13.03 9.26 -6.26
C PRO A 102 13.33 8.38 -7.46
N LEU A 103 13.88 7.20 -7.21
CA LEU A 103 14.01 6.12 -8.19
C LEU A 103 12.65 5.55 -8.59
N GLY A 104 11.71 5.56 -7.68
CA GLY A 104 10.34 5.11 -7.88
C GLY A 104 9.44 5.57 -6.76
N SER A 105 8.16 5.73 -7.06
CA SER A 105 7.14 6.16 -6.12
C SER A 105 5.92 5.25 -6.26
N ALA A 106 5.51 4.64 -5.16
CA ALA A 106 4.37 3.73 -5.09
C ALA A 106 3.32 4.21 -4.09
N SER A 107 2.22 3.47 -3.97
CA SER A 107 1.08 3.83 -3.14
C SER A 107 1.42 4.02 -1.66
N ILE A 108 2.35 3.22 -1.12
CA ILE A 108 2.71 3.24 0.32
C ILE A 108 4.10 3.80 0.62
N ALA A 109 4.99 3.86 -0.35
CA ALA A 109 6.38 4.29 -0.16
C ALA A 109 7.00 4.84 -1.43
N GLN A 110 8.11 5.53 -1.31
CA GLN A 110 9.00 5.89 -2.41
C GLN A 110 10.44 5.53 -2.09
N VAL A 111 11.27 5.46 -3.12
CA VAL A 111 12.64 4.95 -3.03
C VAL A 111 13.61 6.00 -3.52
N HIS A 112 14.67 6.27 -2.76
CA HIS A 112 15.72 7.24 -3.07
C HIS A 112 17.09 6.60 -3.04
N ARG A 113 18.02 7.10 -3.86
CA ARG A 113 19.44 6.82 -3.69
C ARG A 113 19.99 7.69 -2.59
N ALA A 114 20.90 7.13 -1.82
CA ALA A 114 21.60 7.84 -0.76
C ALA A 114 23.05 7.35 -0.64
N VAL A 115 23.87 8.14 0.03
CA VAL A 115 25.24 7.78 0.40
C VAL A 115 25.35 7.89 1.92
N LEU A 116 25.72 6.80 2.58
CA LEU A 116 25.93 6.78 4.02
C LEU A 116 27.19 7.59 4.42
N LYS A 117 27.32 7.93 5.70
CA LYS A 117 28.57 8.57 6.23
C LYS A 117 29.80 7.73 6.00
N SER A 118 29.67 6.41 5.89
CA SER A 118 30.74 5.49 5.53
C SER A 118 31.24 5.63 4.07
N GLY A 119 30.48 6.34 3.22
CA GLY A 119 30.72 6.42 1.78
C GLY A 119 30.02 5.33 0.97
N GLU A 120 29.31 4.43 1.61
CA GLU A 120 28.56 3.35 0.95
C GLU A 120 27.32 3.90 0.23
N GLN A 121 27.12 3.47 -1.03
CA GLN A 121 25.92 3.78 -1.79
C GLN A 121 24.79 2.84 -1.44
N VAL A 122 23.67 3.39 -1.04
CA VAL A 122 22.49 2.64 -0.61
C VAL A 122 21.22 3.13 -1.29
N VAL A 123 20.19 2.33 -1.18
CA VAL A 123 18.83 2.70 -1.57
C VAL A 123 17.97 2.74 -0.30
N ILE A 124 17.31 3.85 -0.06
CA ILE A 124 16.42 4.02 1.07
C ILE A 124 14.97 3.97 0.60
N LYS A 125 14.16 3.16 1.29
CA LYS A 125 12.71 3.07 1.07
C LYS A 125 12.00 3.85 2.17
N VAL A 126 11.33 4.93 1.79
CA VAL A 126 10.68 5.84 2.72
C VAL A 126 9.16 5.68 2.62
N GLN A 127 8.53 5.33 3.72
CA GLN A 127 7.06 5.22 3.79
C GLN A 127 6.40 6.59 3.66
N ARG A 128 5.23 6.63 3.02
CA ARG A 128 4.44 7.86 2.97
C ARG A 128 3.96 8.23 4.36
N LYS A 129 4.14 9.52 4.70
CA LYS A 129 3.76 10.06 6.02
C LYS A 129 2.29 9.76 6.33
N GLY A 130 2.05 9.10 7.44
CA GLY A 130 0.70 8.76 7.93
C GLY A 130 -0.03 7.64 7.18
N ILE A 131 0.60 6.95 6.22
CA ILE A 131 -0.04 5.90 5.42
C ILE A 131 -0.61 4.78 6.29
N TYR A 132 0.10 4.35 7.33
CA TYR A 132 -0.38 3.32 8.26
C TYR A 132 -1.71 3.71 8.91
N ARG A 133 -1.81 4.95 9.42
CA ARG A 133 -3.05 5.46 10.06
C ARG A 133 -4.21 5.54 9.07
N THR A 134 -3.91 5.93 7.83
CA THR A 134 -4.91 6.01 6.75
C THR A 134 -5.42 4.63 6.42
N MET A 135 -4.54 3.66 6.24
CA MET A 135 -4.91 2.29 5.92
C MET A 135 -5.69 1.62 7.07
N ASP A 136 -5.22 1.75 8.31
CA ASP A 136 -5.90 1.21 9.50
C ASP A 136 -7.32 1.79 9.65
N ARG A 137 -7.47 3.11 9.44
CA ARG A 137 -8.77 3.78 9.44
C ARG A 137 -9.68 3.27 8.33
N ASP A 138 -9.17 3.16 7.11
CA ASP A 138 -9.97 2.75 5.94
C ASP A 138 -10.45 1.30 6.07
N ILE A 139 -9.60 0.41 6.59
CA ILE A 139 -9.98 -0.98 6.89
C ILE A 139 -11.04 -1.04 8.00
N GLY A 140 -10.86 -0.28 9.08
CA GLY A 140 -11.86 -0.18 10.15
C GLY A 140 -13.22 0.32 9.64
N LEU A 141 -13.22 1.24 8.67
CA LEU A 141 -14.43 1.71 8.01
C LEU A 141 -15.07 0.63 7.13
N MET A 142 -14.30 -0.15 6.39
CA MET A 142 -14.83 -1.26 5.59
C MET A 142 -15.57 -2.29 6.46
N HIS A 143 -15.01 -2.64 7.62
CA HIS A 143 -15.72 -3.51 8.60
C HIS A 143 -17.01 -2.89 9.12
N THR A 144 -17.05 -1.56 9.28
CA THR A 144 -18.25 -0.84 9.73
C THR A 144 -19.30 -0.79 8.64
N VAL A 145 -18.93 -0.44 7.41
CA VAL A 145 -19.82 -0.39 6.24
C VAL A 145 -20.46 -1.76 5.99
N ARG A 146 -19.72 -2.84 6.13
CA ARG A 146 -20.24 -4.20 6.02
C ARG A 146 -21.36 -4.52 7.00
N ARG A 147 -21.30 -3.97 8.23
CA ARG A 147 -22.36 -4.18 9.24
C ARG A 147 -23.65 -3.43 8.91
N ILE A 148 -23.54 -2.30 8.21
CA ILE A 148 -24.67 -1.41 7.90
C ILE A 148 -25.32 -1.81 6.57
N TYR A 149 -24.52 -2.18 5.58
CA TYR A 149 -24.99 -2.60 4.26
C TYR A 149 -24.84 -4.10 4.12
N PRO A 150 -25.97 -4.84 3.99
CA PRO A 150 -25.91 -6.26 3.65
C PRO A 150 -25.16 -6.43 2.34
N PRO A 151 -24.45 -7.56 2.15
CA PRO A 151 -23.58 -7.74 1.01
C PRO A 151 -24.38 -7.51 -0.27
N VAL A 152 -23.98 -6.50 -1.03
CA VAL A 152 -24.43 -6.32 -2.41
C VAL A 152 -24.01 -7.62 -3.09
N SER A 153 -24.98 -8.43 -3.50
CA SER A 153 -24.75 -9.71 -4.15
C SER A 153 -23.90 -9.51 -5.40
N ILE A 154 -22.62 -9.58 -5.25
CA ILE A 154 -21.75 -10.07 -6.32
C ILE A 154 -21.97 -11.58 -6.26
N LYS A 155 -22.87 -12.08 -7.11
CA LYS A 155 -23.45 -13.43 -7.09
C LYS A 155 -22.46 -14.61 -7.11
N GLU A 156 -21.15 -14.34 -7.06
CA GLU A 156 -20.06 -15.31 -7.21
C GLU A 156 -18.92 -15.07 -6.21
N MET A 157 -19.04 -14.14 -5.24
CA MET A 157 -17.97 -13.86 -4.27
C MET A 157 -18.08 -14.69 -3.00
N VAL A 158 -16.97 -15.29 -2.64
CA VAL A 158 -16.64 -15.79 -1.31
C VAL A 158 -16.78 -14.67 -0.25
N ASP A 159 -17.03 -15.02 1.00
CA ASP A 159 -17.29 -14.08 2.11
C ASP A 159 -16.32 -12.88 2.11
N LEU A 160 -16.85 -11.71 1.76
CA LEU A 160 -16.09 -10.46 1.67
C LEU A 160 -15.33 -10.10 2.95
N ALA A 161 -15.78 -10.62 4.09
CA ALA A 161 -15.11 -10.40 5.37
C ALA A 161 -13.79 -11.16 5.49
N LEU A 162 -13.86 -12.44 5.14
CA LEU A 162 -12.67 -13.29 5.14
C LEU A 162 -11.63 -12.73 4.18
N VAL A 163 -12.11 -12.24 3.02
CA VAL A 163 -11.27 -11.57 2.02
C VAL A 163 -10.62 -10.31 2.58
N LEU A 164 -11.36 -9.44 3.25
CA LEU A 164 -10.83 -8.21 3.83
C LEU A 164 -9.81 -8.50 4.93
N ASP A 165 -10.06 -9.49 5.78
CA ASP A 165 -9.14 -9.88 6.86
C ASP A 165 -7.83 -10.44 6.30
N GLU A 166 -7.90 -11.31 5.30
CA GLU A 166 -6.71 -11.84 4.62
C GLU A 166 -5.97 -10.75 3.84
N LEU A 167 -6.69 -9.89 3.13
CA LEU A 167 -6.09 -8.80 2.37
C LEU A 167 -5.41 -7.76 3.26
N TRP A 168 -5.86 -7.59 4.52
CA TRP A 168 -5.24 -6.66 5.45
C TRP A 168 -3.90 -7.14 6.01
N LYS A 169 -3.69 -8.43 6.10
CA LYS A 169 -2.41 -9.00 6.58
C LYS A 169 -1.25 -8.61 5.67
N VAL A 170 -1.44 -8.68 4.36
CA VAL A 170 -0.37 -8.41 3.37
C VAL A 170 0.17 -6.97 3.46
N PRO A 171 -0.66 -5.90 3.45
CA PRO A 171 -0.15 -4.55 3.65
C PRO A 171 0.54 -4.34 5.00
N GLN A 172 0.07 -4.99 6.07
CA GLN A 172 0.73 -4.91 7.38
C GLN A 172 2.14 -5.49 7.34
N GLU A 173 2.33 -6.63 6.67
CA GLU A 173 3.65 -7.24 6.48
C GLU A 173 4.55 -6.38 5.59
N GLU A 174 4.02 -5.84 4.48
CA GLU A 174 4.77 -4.95 3.60
C GLU A 174 5.17 -3.61 4.23
N MET A 175 4.36 -3.10 5.17
CA MET A 175 4.66 -1.89 5.93
C MET A 175 5.65 -2.13 7.08
N ASN A 176 5.83 -3.37 7.50
CA ASN A 176 6.83 -3.73 8.49
C ASN A 176 8.20 -3.96 7.81
N PHE A 177 8.94 -2.88 7.63
CA PHE A 177 10.24 -2.94 6.94
C PHE A 177 11.28 -3.82 7.66
N LEU A 178 11.16 -4.03 8.97
CA LEU A 178 12.02 -4.97 9.71
C LEU A 178 11.75 -6.42 9.27
N THR A 179 10.47 -6.77 9.06
CA THR A 179 10.10 -8.09 8.52
C THR A 179 10.60 -8.25 7.09
N VAL A 180 10.46 -7.21 6.26
CA VAL A 180 10.97 -7.23 4.87
C VAL A 180 12.49 -7.40 4.85
N ALA A 181 13.23 -6.67 5.69
CA ALA A 181 14.69 -6.79 5.81
C ALA A 181 15.09 -8.20 6.27
N ALA A 182 14.45 -8.73 7.30
CA ALA A 182 14.73 -10.09 7.80
C ALA A 182 14.47 -11.17 6.74
N ASN A 183 13.41 -11.03 5.95
CA ASN A 183 13.10 -11.93 4.84
C ASN A 183 14.16 -11.85 3.73
N LEU A 184 14.63 -10.65 3.40
CA LEU A 184 15.70 -10.46 2.41
C LEU A 184 17.02 -11.05 2.88
N GLU A 185 17.40 -10.88 4.14
CA GLU A 185 18.58 -11.51 4.72
C GLU A 185 18.47 -13.04 4.73
N ALA A 186 17.30 -13.58 5.07
CA ALA A 186 17.05 -15.02 5.04
C ALA A 186 17.15 -15.58 3.61
N PHE A 187 16.62 -14.83 2.64
CA PHE A 187 16.72 -15.16 1.22
C PHE A 187 18.17 -15.14 0.75
N HIS A 188 18.92 -14.08 1.07
CA HIS A 188 20.34 -13.95 0.74
C HIS A 188 21.17 -15.10 1.33
N ARG A 189 20.93 -15.48 2.60
CA ARG A 189 21.62 -16.61 3.24
C ARG A 189 21.35 -17.95 2.54
N LYS A 190 20.11 -18.17 2.08
CA LYS A 190 19.72 -19.41 1.39
C LYS A 190 20.25 -19.48 -0.05
N GLN A 191 20.60 -18.36 -0.65
CA GLN A 191 21.01 -18.28 -2.06
C GLN A 191 22.52 -18.14 -2.25
N ARG A 192 23.34 -18.20 -1.20
CA ARG A 192 24.81 -18.13 -1.30
C ARG A 192 25.44 -19.16 -2.25
N ASP A 193 24.70 -20.25 -2.52
CA ASP A 193 25.15 -21.36 -3.37
C ASP A 193 24.55 -21.32 -4.79
N VAL A 194 23.84 -20.25 -5.18
CA VAL A 194 23.17 -20.14 -6.49
C VAL A 194 23.70 -18.92 -7.24
N ASP A 195 24.58 -19.14 -8.21
CA ASP A 195 25.25 -18.10 -9.01
C ASP A 195 24.32 -17.22 -9.89
N LEU A 196 23.02 -17.50 -9.93
CA LEU A 196 22.08 -16.88 -10.86
C LEU A 196 21.31 -15.69 -10.29
N VAL A 197 21.37 -15.42 -8.98
CA VAL A 197 20.60 -14.34 -8.36
C VAL A 197 21.49 -13.49 -7.45
N LYS A 198 21.69 -12.24 -7.81
CA LYS A 198 22.31 -11.24 -6.92
C LYS A 198 21.22 -10.59 -6.07
N SER A 199 21.20 -10.86 -4.77
CA SER A 199 20.38 -10.11 -3.81
C SER A 199 21.16 -8.88 -3.30
N THR A 200 20.47 -7.78 -3.09
CA THR A 200 21.03 -6.62 -2.38
C THR A 200 21.23 -6.96 -0.91
N THR A 201 22.42 -6.74 -0.39
CA THR A 201 22.70 -6.70 1.06
C THR A 201 22.22 -5.37 1.63
N PHE A 202 21.60 -5.41 2.80
CA PHE A 202 21.24 -4.24 3.62
C PHE A 202 22.24 -4.09 4.74
#